data_2f584a64da20cf6590228c5df88d56e8
#
_entry.id   2f584a64da20cf6590228c5df88d56e8
#
_cell.length_a   1.000
_cell.length_b   1.000
_cell.length_c   1.000
_cell.angle_alpha   90.00
_cell.angle_beta   90.00
_cell.angle_gamma   90.00
#
_symmetry.space_group_name_H-M   'P 1'
#
loop_
_entity.id
_entity.type
_entity.pdbx_description
1 polymer ?
#
loop_
_entity_poly.entity_id
_entity_poly.type
_entity_poly.pdbx_seq_one_letter_code
_entity_poly.pdbx_strand_id
1 'polypeptide(L)'
;MGIDSTSQTTIKAFVFDVFGTVVDWRSGVAREAQPFLQRYAPNLDASDFADAWRREYSPAMEEVHSGRRPYVRLDVLHRENLVKVLTRFGIVDVTEPEIDELNLAWHRLDPWPDAVDALQRLKGRFIIAPLSNGNIRLMVDIAKRAGLPWDAILGAEVVRAYKPSPRVYSETAEILGIAPRELCLVAAHNNDLAAARRVGLSTAFVLRPTEHGPQQTSDLKANEAWDFVVGDLHELATQLGCPR
;
A
#
# COMPACT_ATOMS: atom_id res chain seq x y z
N MET A 1 40.58 26.11 -5.99
CA MET A 1 39.21 25.93 -6.49
C MET A 1 38.62 24.75 -5.69
N GLY A 2 37.77 25.08 -4.70
CA GLY A 2 37.14 24.09 -3.86
C GLY A 2 36.13 23.31 -4.67
N ILE A 3 36.20 22.01 -4.58
CA ILE A 3 35.20 21.08 -5.11
C ILE A 3 33.94 21.25 -4.27
N ASP A 4 32.90 21.70 -4.92
CA ASP A 4 31.56 21.90 -4.38
C ASP A 4 31.10 20.59 -3.70
N SER A 5 30.90 20.65 -2.40
CA SER A 5 30.32 19.55 -1.64
C SER A 5 28.91 19.40 -2.17
N THR A 6 28.65 18.31 -2.94
CA THR A 6 27.30 17.89 -3.32
C THR A 6 26.39 17.99 -2.10
N SER A 7 25.48 18.97 -2.14
CA SER A 7 24.46 19.13 -1.10
C SER A 7 23.63 17.84 -1.05
N GLN A 8 23.94 16.98 -0.10
CA GLN A 8 23.18 15.76 0.16
C GLN A 8 21.75 16.20 0.46
N THR A 9 20.84 15.86 -0.43
CA THR A 9 19.44 16.25 -0.28
C THR A 9 18.90 15.66 1.04
N THR A 10 18.49 16.53 1.94
CA THR A 10 17.93 16.08 3.23
C THR A 10 16.47 15.69 3.04
N ILE A 11 16.14 14.43 3.20
CA ILE A 11 14.76 13.95 3.20
C ILE A 11 14.03 14.59 4.40
N LYS A 12 12.83 15.10 4.17
CA LYS A 12 11.96 15.72 5.18
C LYS A 12 10.74 14.86 5.52
N ALA A 13 10.28 14.06 4.55
CA ALA A 13 9.11 13.22 4.74
C ALA A 13 9.30 11.85 4.08
N PHE A 14 8.71 10.84 4.69
CA PHE A 14 8.56 9.50 4.12
C PHE A 14 7.08 9.21 3.88
N VAL A 15 6.77 8.79 2.67
CA VAL A 15 5.44 8.28 2.34
C VAL A 15 5.51 6.80 2.00
N PHE A 16 4.49 6.07 2.40
CA PHE A 16 4.51 4.62 2.37
C PHE A 16 3.42 4.08 1.45
N ASP A 17 3.78 3.24 0.51
CA ASP A 17 2.82 2.27 0.01
C ASP A 17 2.33 1.41 1.18
N VAL A 18 1.08 0.96 1.15
CA VAL A 18 0.47 0.33 2.33
C VAL A 18 0.23 -1.15 2.14
N PHE A 19 -0.52 -1.53 1.10
CA PHE A 19 -0.86 -2.93 0.86
C PHE A 19 0.37 -3.72 0.42
N GLY A 20 0.77 -4.69 1.23
CA GLY A 20 1.97 -5.49 1.01
C GLY A 20 3.25 -4.85 1.56
N THR A 21 3.34 -3.52 1.62
CA THR A 21 4.50 -2.80 2.16
C THR A 21 4.45 -2.66 3.69
N VAL A 22 3.35 -2.15 4.21
CA VAL A 22 3.14 -1.90 5.66
C VAL A 22 2.25 -2.95 6.30
N VAL A 23 1.25 -3.45 5.57
CA VAL A 23 0.28 -4.44 6.04
C VAL A 23 0.30 -5.71 5.21
N ASP A 24 0.06 -6.87 5.86
CA ASP A 24 -0.14 -8.16 5.21
C ASP A 24 -1.60 -8.27 4.73
N TRP A 25 -1.82 -7.82 3.48
CA TRP A 25 -3.16 -7.83 2.91
C TRP A 25 -3.68 -9.26 2.69
N ARG A 26 -2.79 -10.20 2.29
CA ARG A 26 -3.18 -11.55 1.90
C ARG A 26 -3.71 -12.35 3.08
N SER A 27 -2.94 -12.42 4.16
CA SER A 27 -3.35 -13.11 5.39
C SER A 27 -4.54 -12.39 6.05
N GLY A 28 -4.55 -11.06 6.02
CA GLY A 28 -5.63 -10.26 6.58
C GLY A 28 -6.97 -10.52 5.89
N VAL A 29 -7.02 -10.44 4.56
CA VAL A 29 -8.24 -10.72 3.78
C VAL A 29 -8.67 -12.18 3.93
N ALA A 30 -7.73 -13.13 3.89
CA ALA A 30 -8.02 -14.55 4.08
C ALA A 30 -8.66 -14.81 5.46
N ARG A 31 -8.11 -14.25 6.52
CA ARG A 31 -8.64 -14.34 7.88
C ARG A 31 -10.08 -13.81 7.97
N GLU A 32 -10.32 -12.62 7.43
CA GLU A 32 -11.65 -11.98 7.46
C GLU A 32 -12.68 -12.73 6.60
N ALA A 33 -12.24 -13.32 5.49
CA ALA A 33 -13.12 -14.10 4.61
C ALA A 33 -13.44 -15.49 5.16
N GLN A 34 -12.62 -16.05 6.05
CA GLN A 34 -12.75 -17.43 6.53
C GLN A 34 -14.14 -17.77 7.10
N PRO A 35 -14.78 -16.96 7.99
CA PRO A 35 -16.10 -17.26 8.51
C PRO A 35 -17.19 -17.24 7.43
N PHE A 36 -17.07 -16.32 6.46
CA PHE A 36 -17.96 -16.23 5.32
C PHE A 36 -17.82 -17.49 4.42
N LEU A 37 -16.61 -17.90 4.11
CA LEU A 37 -16.34 -19.08 3.29
C LEU A 37 -16.79 -20.38 3.98
N GLN A 38 -16.64 -20.51 5.28
CA GLN A 38 -17.16 -21.66 6.03
C GLN A 38 -18.67 -21.85 5.83
N ARG A 39 -19.42 -20.76 5.67
CA ARG A 39 -20.87 -20.83 5.45
C ARG A 39 -21.24 -21.10 4.00
N TYR A 40 -20.58 -20.46 3.04
CA TYR A 40 -20.99 -20.45 1.63
C TYR A 40 -20.18 -21.35 0.71
N ALA A 41 -18.91 -21.61 1.03
CA ALA A 41 -17.98 -22.39 0.22
C ALA A 41 -16.91 -23.08 1.10
N PRO A 42 -17.30 -24.03 1.98
CA PRO A 42 -16.41 -24.57 3.01
C PRO A 42 -15.16 -25.29 2.48
N ASN A 43 -15.15 -25.67 1.21
CA ASN A 43 -14.01 -26.32 0.56
C ASN A 43 -13.06 -25.32 -0.16
N LEU A 44 -13.39 -24.03 -0.17
CA LEU A 44 -12.54 -23.02 -0.80
C LEU A 44 -11.50 -22.51 0.21
N ASP A 45 -10.21 -22.57 -0.17
CA ASP A 45 -9.14 -22.01 0.63
C ASP A 45 -9.27 -20.48 0.70
N ALA A 46 -9.15 -19.92 1.89
CA ALA A 46 -9.32 -18.48 2.09
C ALA A 46 -8.20 -17.63 1.47
N SER A 47 -6.98 -18.18 1.35
CA SER A 47 -5.89 -17.50 0.67
C SER A 47 -6.11 -17.49 -0.85
N ASP A 48 -6.63 -18.57 -1.42
CA ASP A 48 -7.00 -18.63 -2.84
C ASP A 48 -8.11 -17.62 -3.16
N PHE A 49 -9.07 -17.46 -2.23
CA PHE A 49 -10.11 -16.44 -2.34
C PHE A 49 -9.53 -15.02 -2.28
N ALA A 50 -8.64 -14.74 -1.32
CA ALA A 50 -7.96 -13.45 -1.20
C ALA A 50 -7.15 -13.12 -2.45
N ASP A 51 -6.39 -14.10 -2.98
CA ASP A 51 -5.62 -13.97 -4.21
C ASP A 51 -6.51 -13.73 -5.44
N ALA A 52 -7.67 -14.41 -5.51
CA ALA A 52 -8.64 -14.19 -6.58
C ALA A 52 -9.22 -12.77 -6.53
N TRP A 53 -9.52 -12.27 -5.33
CA TRP A 53 -10.01 -10.91 -5.14
C TRP A 53 -8.94 -9.87 -5.51
N ARG A 54 -7.71 -10.07 -5.07
CA ARG A 54 -6.58 -9.20 -5.41
C ARG A 54 -6.29 -9.16 -6.92
N ARG A 55 -6.46 -10.27 -7.64
CA ARG A 55 -6.27 -10.32 -9.10
C ARG A 55 -7.20 -9.37 -9.88
N GLU A 56 -8.39 -9.07 -9.36
CA GLU A 56 -9.31 -8.11 -9.98
C GLU A 56 -8.87 -6.64 -9.80
N TYR A 57 -7.86 -6.39 -8.95
CA TYR A 57 -7.40 -5.03 -8.62
C TYR A 57 -6.83 -4.30 -9.84
N SER A 58 -5.84 -4.89 -10.53
CA SER A 58 -5.18 -4.24 -11.67
C SER A 58 -6.13 -3.96 -12.85
N PRO A 59 -7.03 -4.88 -13.25
CA PRO A 59 -8.04 -4.56 -14.26
C PRO A 59 -8.96 -3.40 -13.87
N ALA A 60 -9.40 -3.34 -12.61
CA ALA A 60 -10.28 -2.27 -12.13
C ALA A 60 -9.56 -0.90 -12.11
N MET A 61 -8.26 -0.87 -11.75
CA MET A 61 -7.44 0.34 -11.84
C MET A 61 -7.26 0.80 -13.29
N GLU A 62 -7.08 -0.12 -14.23
CA GLU A 62 -6.87 0.20 -15.64
C GLU A 62 -8.09 0.89 -16.25
N GLU A 63 -9.31 0.59 -15.83
CA GLU A 63 -10.51 1.31 -16.26
C GLU A 63 -10.44 2.81 -15.91
N VAL A 64 -9.88 3.13 -14.77
CA VAL A 64 -9.69 4.52 -14.33
C VAL A 64 -8.48 5.17 -15.01
N HIS A 65 -7.34 4.45 -15.11
CA HIS A 65 -6.13 4.95 -15.77
C HIS A 65 -6.35 5.29 -17.24
N SER A 66 -7.09 4.45 -17.97
CA SER A 66 -7.41 4.68 -19.38
C SER A 66 -8.47 5.75 -19.61
N GLY A 67 -9.06 6.30 -18.54
CA GLY A 67 -10.14 7.28 -18.66
C GLY A 67 -11.50 6.70 -19.06
N ARG A 68 -11.63 5.37 -19.20
CA ARG A 68 -12.92 4.71 -19.46
C ARG A 68 -13.89 4.86 -18.29
N ARG A 69 -13.33 5.08 -17.08
CA ARG A 69 -14.10 5.33 -15.87
C ARG A 69 -13.52 6.53 -15.12
N PRO A 70 -14.35 7.44 -14.59
CA PRO A 70 -13.87 8.49 -13.69
C PRO A 70 -13.33 7.88 -12.40
N TYR A 71 -12.50 8.66 -11.67
CA TYR A 71 -12.03 8.25 -10.36
C TYR A 71 -13.21 7.92 -9.42
N VAL A 72 -13.15 6.76 -8.79
CA VAL A 72 -14.01 6.31 -7.70
C VAL A 72 -13.14 5.84 -6.55
N ARG A 73 -13.67 5.75 -5.34
CA ARG A 73 -12.92 5.23 -4.18
C ARG A 73 -12.61 3.75 -4.36
N LEU A 74 -11.49 3.31 -3.79
CA LEU A 74 -11.07 1.92 -3.86
C LEU A 74 -12.10 0.95 -3.26
N ASP A 75 -12.78 1.34 -2.18
CA ASP A 75 -13.85 0.52 -1.58
C ASP A 75 -14.94 0.12 -2.58
N VAL A 76 -15.27 1.04 -3.51
CA VAL A 76 -16.25 0.74 -4.57
C VAL A 76 -15.70 -0.32 -5.52
N LEU A 77 -14.44 -0.18 -5.93
CA LEU A 77 -13.79 -1.16 -6.81
C LEU A 77 -13.61 -2.51 -6.11
N HIS A 78 -13.21 -2.51 -4.84
CA HIS A 78 -13.11 -3.75 -4.05
C HIS A 78 -14.45 -4.49 -3.99
N ARG A 79 -15.54 -3.77 -3.73
CA ARG A 79 -16.88 -4.35 -3.68
C ARG A 79 -17.31 -4.93 -5.02
N GLU A 80 -17.11 -4.18 -6.10
CA GLU A 80 -17.43 -4.68 -7.46
C GLU A 80 -16.60 -5.91 -7.81
N ASN A 81 -15.32 -5.90 -7.46
CA ASN A 81 -14.42 -7.03 -7.64
C ASN A 81 -14.83 -8.23 -6.79
N LEU A 82 -15.30 -8.00 -5.56
CA LEU A 82 -15.85 -9.05 -4.70
C LEU A 82 -17.02 -9.76 -5.37
N VAL A 83 -17.99 -9.02 -5.92
CA VAL A 83 -19.15 -9.61 -6.63
C VAL A 83 -18.69 -10.50 -7.80
N LYS A 84 -17.67 -10.05 -8.58
CA LYS A 84 -17.10 -10.87 -9.66
C LYS A 84 -16.48 -12.16 -9.13
N VAL A 85 -15.77 -12.07 -8.01
CA VAL A 85 -15.11 -13.23 -7.39
C VAL A 85 -16.14 -14.22 -6.84
N LEU A 86 -17.16 -13.74 -6.15
CA LEU A 86 -18.27 -14.57 -5.67
C LEU A 86 -18.93 -15.33 -6.84
N THR A 87 -19.22 -14.62 -7.93
CA THR A 87 -19.79 -15.23 -9.14
C THR A 87 -18.85 -16.30 -9.73
N ARG A 88 -17.54 -16.02 -9.81
CA ARG A 88 -16.52 -16.96 -10.32
C ARG A 88 -16.47 -18.26 -9.53
N PHE A 89 -16.62 -18.19 -8.22
CA PHE A 89 -16.62 -19.36 -7.34
C PHE A 89 -18.02 -20.00 -7.18
N GLY A 90 -19.04 -19.51 -7.90
CA GLY A 90 -20.40 -20.04 -7.82
C GLY A 90 -21.06 -19.79 -6.46
N ILE A 91 -20.59 -18.79 -5.71
CA ILE A 91 -21.17 -18.41 -4.43
C ILE A 91 -22.38 -17.52 -4.71
N VAL A 92 -23.56 -18.06 -4.42
CA VAL A 92 -24.87 -17.43 -4.66
C VAL A 92 -25.62 -17.22 -3.37
N ASP A 93 -26.77 -16.55 -3.43
CA ASP A 93 -27.66 -16.29 -2.28
C ASP A 93 -26.99 -15.48 -1.14
N VAL A 94 -26.00 -14.66 -1.50
CA VAL A 94 -25.36 -13.72 -0.58
C VAL A 94 -26.12 -12.39 -0.61
N THR A 95 -26.48 -11.91 0.54
CA THR A 95 -27.20 -10.63 0.67
C THR A 95 -26.27 -9.42 0.50
N GLU A 96 -26.80 -8.30 0.06
CA GLU A 96 -26.04 -7.04 -0.04
C GLU A 96 -25.33 -6.63 1.26
N PRO A 97 -25.96 -6.73 2.45
CA PRO A 97 -25.28 -6.46 3.72
C PRO A 97 -24.10 -7.40 3.99
N GLU A 98 -24.16 -8.68 3.60
CA GLU A 98 -23.04 -9.63 3.75
C GLU A 98 -21.89 -9.30 2.80
N ILE A 99 -22.20 -8.85 1.58
CA ILE A 99 -21.18 -8.36 0.63
C ILE A 99 -20.51 -7.10 1.19
N ASP A 100 -21.29 -6.16 1.71
CA ASP A 100 -20.76 -4.93 2.30
C ASP A 100 -19.89 -5.21 3.52
N GLU A 101 -20.30 -6.12 4.39
CA GLU A 101 -19.52 -6.53 5.55
C GLU A 101 -18.22 -7.23 5.16
N LEU A 102 -18.27 -8.16 4.18
CA LEU A 102 -17.06 -8.81 3.67
C LEU A 102 -16.12 -7.84 2.99
N ASN A 103 -16.64 -6.81 2.31
CA ASN A 103 -15.82 -5.76 1.71
C ASN A 103 -14.95 -5.02 2.74
N LEU A 104 -15.40 -4.93 3.99
CA LEU A 104 -14.63 -4.35 5.09
C LEU A 104 -13.40 -5.20 5.50
N ALA A 105 -13.20 -6.39 4.92
CA ALA A 105 -11.98 -7.17 5.13
C ALA A 105 -10.72 -6.34 4.84
N TRP A 106 -10.74 -5.51 3.81
CA TRP A 106 -9.64 -4.61 3.46
C TRP A 106 -9.37 -3.52 4.51
N HIS A 107 -10.35 -3.18 5.36
CA HIS A 107 -10.19 -2.23 6.46
C HIS A 107 -9.59 -2.85 7.72
N ARG A 108 -9.49 -4.19 7.78
CA ARG A 108 -9.12 -4.95 8.98
C ARG A 108 -7.79 -5.67 8.84
N LEU A 109 -6.88 -5.09 8.05
CA LEU A 109 -5.56 -5.67 7.81
C LEU A 109 -4.63 -5.44 9.00
N ASP A 110 -3.78 -6.43 9.26
CA ASP A 110 -2.76 -6.36 10.29
C ASP A 110 -1.42 -5.86 9.71
N PRO A 111 -0.62 -5.12 10.47
CA PRO A 111 0.69 -4.66 10.03
C PRO A 111 1.69 -5.80 9.99
N TRP A 112 2.71 -5.67 9.16
CA TRP A 112 3.90 -6.49 9.32
C TRP A 112 4.53 -6.27 10.71
N PRO A 113 5.20 -7.28 11.30
CA PRO A 113 5.72 -7.21 12.68
C PRO A 113 6.67 -6.04 12.93
N ASP A 114 7.39 -5.59 11.91
CA ASP A 114 8.35 -4.49 11.97
C ASP A 114 7.72 -3.10 11.77
N ALA A 115 6.45 -3.02 11.33
CA ALA A 115 5.91 -1.77 10.81
C ALA A 115 5.64 -0.73 11.91
N VAL A 116 4.91 -1.09 12.98
CA VAL A 116 4.44 -0.11 13.97
C VAL A 116 5.60 0.56 14.68
N ASP A 117 6.54 -0.22 15.21
CA ASP A 117 7.70 0.30 15.93
C ASP A 117 8.61 1.15 15.03
N ALA A 118 8.90 0.64 13.81
CA ALA A 118 9.74 1.39 12.87
C ALA A 118 9.09 2.72 12.45
N LEU A 119 7.78 2.73 12.19
CA LEU A 119 7.05 3.95 11.87
C LEU A 119 7.05 4.94 13.04
N GLN A 120 6.91 4.46 14.28
CA GLN A 120 7.01 5.31 15.48
C GLN A 120 8.38 5.97 15.59
N ARG A 121 9.45 5.23 15.32
CA ARG A 121 10.83 5.76 15.29
C ARG A 121 11.02 6.81 14.21
N LEU A 122 10.53 6.53 13.00
CA LEU A 122 10.61 7.46 11.86
C LEU A 122 9.83 8.75 12.13
N LYS A 123 8.62 8.64 12.70
CA LYS A 123 7.77 9.79 13.08
C LYS A 123 8.50 10.77 14.02
N GLY A 124 9.41 10.29 14.84
CA GLY A 124 10.20 11.15 15.75
C GLY A 124 11.10 12.15 15.03
N ARG A 125 11.38 11.94 13.73
CA ARG A 125 12.31 12.79 12.93
C ARG A 125 11.72 13.31 11.65
N PHE A 126 10.76 12.62 11.07
CA PHE A 126 10.24 12.89 9.73
C PHE A 126 8.72 12.96 9.75
N ILE A 127 8.14 13.68 8.83
CA ILE A 127 6.72 13.55 8.52
C ILE A 127 6.51 12.17 7.91
N ILE A 128 5.54 11.41 8.39
CA ILE A 128 5.18 10.11 7.83
C ILE A 128 3.70 10.04 7.45
N ALA A 129 3.41 9.52 6.26
CA ALA A 129 2.04 9.36 5.78
C ALA A 129 1.92 8.14 4.85
N PRO A 130 0.74 7.52 4.70
CA PRO A 130 0.51 6.60 3.60
C PRO A 130 0.46 7.35 2.28
N LEU A 131 0.98 6.74 1.21
CA LEU A 131 0.75 7.09 -0.18
C LEU A 131 0.15 5.88 -0.88
N SER A 132 -1.13 5.66 -0.65
CA SER A 132 -1.83 4.45 -1.05
C SER A 132 -2.91 4.74 -2.09
N ASN A 133 -3.25 3.70 -2.86
CA ASN A 133 -4.46 3.69 -3.68
C ASN A 133 -5.74 3.53 -2.83
N GLY A 134 -5.60 3.18 -1.56
CA GLY A 134 -6.70 3.14 -0.59
C GLY A 134 -7.31 4.53 -0.39
N ASN A 135 -8.64 4.58 -0.22
CA ASN A 135 -9.32 5.81 0.13
C ASN A 135 -9.09 6.18 1.60
N ILE A 136 -9.37 7.43 1.95
CA ILE A 136 -9.05 8.00 3.27
C ILE A 136 -9.68 7.16 4.39
N ARG A 137 -10.96 6.79 4.30
CA ARG A 137 -11.62 6.00 5.32
C ARG A 137 -10.96 4.64 5.52
N LEU A 138 -10.62 3.95 4.45
CA LEU A 138 -9.90 2.68 4.47
C LEU A 138 -8.56 2.82 5.20
N MET A 139 -7.77 3.84 4.87
CA MET A 139 -6.48 4.10 5.52
C MET A 139 -6.63 4.45 7.01
N VAL A 140 -7.66 5.21 7.37
CA VAL A 140 -7.96 5.54 8.77
C VAL A 140 -8.33 4.28 9.57
N ASP A 141 -9.15 3.40 9.02
CA ASP A 141 -9.59 2.18 9.72
C ASP A 141 -8.42 1.21 9.90
N ILE A 142 -7.58 1.01 8.89
CA ILE A 142 -6.33 0.23 9.01
C ILE A 142 -5.43 0.86 10.07
N ALA A 143 -5.21 2.18 10.02
CA ALA A 143 -4.33 2.86 10.97
C ALA A 143 -4.80 2.69 12.42
N LYS A 144 -6.09 2.82 12.67
CA LYS A 144 -6.66 2.63 14.02
C LYS A 144 -6.56 1.19 14.49
N ARG A 145 -6.81 0.22 13.61
CA ARG A 145 -6.69 -1.20 13.94
C ARG A 145 -5.25 -1.60 14.23
N ALA A 146 -4.34 -1.20 13.34
CA ALA A 146 -2.95 -1.62 13.34
C ALA A 146 -2.05 -0.76 14.24
N GLY A 147 -2.55 0.36 14.77
CA GLY A 147 -1.74 1.28 15.58
C GLY A 147 -0.72 2.08 14.73
N LEU A 148 -0.99 2.32 13.45
CA LEU A 148 -0.07 3.03 12.56
C LEU A 148 -0.08 4.54 12.88
N PRO A 149 1.08 5.14 13.19
CA PRO A 149 1.16 6.47 13.79
C PRO A 149 1.27 7.59 12.74
N TRP A 150 0.48 7.56 11.68
CA TRP A 150 0.54 8.54 10.61
C TRP A 150 0.37 9.99 11.09
N ASP A 151 1.06 10.94 10.45
CA ASP A 151 0.85 12.38 10.66
C ASP A 151 -0.29 12.91 9.79
N ALA A 152 -0.49 12.32 8.62
CA ALA A 152 -1.55 12.65 7.68
C ALA A 152 -2.00 11.39 6.93
N ILE A 153 -3.14 11.44 6.27
CA ILE A 153 -3.58 10.40 5.33
C ILE A 153 -3.56 11.00 3.92
N LEU A 154 -2.64 10.53 3.11
CA LEU A 154 -2.42 10.97 1.73
C LEU A 154 -2.63 9.80 0.76
N GLY A 155 -2.69 10.10 -0.53
CA GLY A 155 -2.82 9.09 -1.59
C GLY A 155 -3.94 9.40 -2.59
N ALA A 156 -4.43 8.36 -3.24
CA ALA A 156 -5.29 8.45 -4.42
C ALA A 156 -6.55 9.31 -4.26
N GLU A 157 -7.24 9.24 -3.12
CA GLU A 157 -8.47 10.01 -2.91
C GLU A 157 -8.21 11.51 -2.79
N VAL A 158 -7.07 11.90 -2.24
CA VAL A 158 -6.68 13.32 -2.07
C VAL A 158 -6.48 13.98 -3.43
N VAL A 159 -5.76 13.29 -4.34
CA VAL A 159 -5.44 13.82 -5.68
C VAL A 159 -6.39 13.32 -6.77
N ARG A 160 -7.35 12.46 -6.41
CA ARG A 160 -8.33 11.85 -7.32
C ARG A 160 -7.69 11.17 -8.53
N ALA A 161 -6.61 10.44 -8.27
CA ALA A 161 -5.89 9.64 -9.24
C ALA A 161 -5.24 8.45 -8.54
N TYR A 162 -5.12 7.32 -9.23
CA TYR A 162 -4.45 6.14 -8.72
C TYR A 162 -2.97 6.10 -9.12
N LYS A 163 -2.12 5.52 -8.28
CA LYS A 163 -0.77 5.10 -8.69
C LYS A 163 -0.89 4.10 -9.86
N PRO A 164 -0.02 4.16 -10.88
CA PRO A 164 1.21 4.92 -10.96
C PRO A 164 1.08 6.29 -11.66
N SER A 165 -0.07 6.97 -11.63
CA SER A 165 -0.19 8.32 -12.19
C SER A 165 0.85 9.26 -11.57
N PRO A 166 1.64 10.00 -12.37
CA PRO A 166 2.64 10.95 -11.86
C PRO A 166 2.06 11.96 -10.87
N ARG A 167 0.81 12.36 -11.04
CA ARG A 167 0.11 13.29 -10.15
C ARG A 167 0.09 12.83 -8.69
N VAL A 168 -0.07 11.53 -8.45
CA VAL A 168 -0.15 10.99 -7.08
C VAL A 168 1.12 11.30 -6.31
N TYR A 169 2.27 11.23 -6.95
CA TYR A 169 3.57 11.47 -6.31
C TYR A 169 3.90 12.96 -6.24
N SER A 170 3.76 13.70 -7.36
CA SER A 170 4.11 15.11 -7.44
C SER A 170 3.21 16.00 -6.58
N GLU A 171 1.89 15.81 -6.64
CA GLU A 171 0.95 16.58 -5.84
C GLU A 171 1.07 16.26 -4.34
N THR A 172 1.51 15.05 -3.97
CA THR A 172 1.80 14.74 -2.56
C THR A 172 2.97 15.58 -2.02
N ALA A 173 4.04 15.78 -2.78
CA ALA A 173 5.13 16.66 -2.39
C ALA A 173 4.66 18.11 -2.29
N GLU A 174 3.84 18.58 -3.23
CA GLU A 174 3.23 19.91 -3.21
C GLU A 174 2.33 20.12 -1.98
N ILE A 175 1.47 19.16 -1.65
CA ILE A 175 0.58 19.20 -0.46
C ILE A 175 1.41 19.30 0.83
N LEU A 176 2.55 18.62 0.90
CA LEU A 176 3.46 18.70 2.04
C LEU A 176 4.36 19.96 2.03
N GLY A 177 4.33 20.77 0.97
CA GLY A 177 5.11 21.99 0.85
C GLY A 177 6.63 21.73 0.75
N ILE A 178 7.04 20.60 0.17
CA ILE A 178 8.44 20.19 0.03
C ILE A 178 8.79 19.87 -1.42
N ALA A 179 10.08 19.95 -1.76
CA ALA A 179 10.54 19.56 -3.09
C ALA A 179 10.43 18.02 -3.28
N PRO A 180 10.13 17.51 -4.49
CA PRO A 180 10.03 16.08 -4.73
C PRO A 180 11.21 15.26 -4.19
N ARG A 181 12.45 15.73 -4.35
CA ARG A 181 13.67 15.07 -3.84
C ARG A 181 13.76 15.00 -2.30
N GLU A 182 12.96 15.81 -1.58
CA GLU A 182 12.89 15.84 -0.13
C GLU A 182 11.83 14.88 0.42
N LEU A 183 11.03 14.26 -0.48
CA LEU A 183 10.03 13.23 -0.21
C LEU A 183 10.57 11.87 -0.63
N CYS A 184 10.55 10.90 0.27
CA CYS A 184 10.95 9.52 -0.03
C CYS A 184 9.74 8.60 -0.04
N LEU A 185 9.53 7.87 -1.15
CA LEU A 185 8.58 6.77 -1.19
C LEU A 185 9.22 5.50 -0.66
N VAL A 186 8.57 4.85 0.29
CA VAL A 186 8.91 3.50 0.78
C VAL A 186 7.92 2.50 0.21
N ALA A 187 8.40 1.50 -0.50
CA ALA A 187 7.54 0.47 -1.08
C ALA A 187 8.26 -0.88 -1.19
N ALA A 188 7.48 -1.96 -1.13
CA ALA A 188 7.94 -3.30 -1.47
C ALA A 188 7.89 -3.58 -2.98
N HIS A 189 7.31 -2.67 -3.77
CA HIS A 189 7.05 -2.84 -5.20
C HIS A 189 7.99 -1.98 -6.05
N ASN A 190 8.85 -2.62 -6.84
CA ASN A 190 9.83 -1.93 -7.71
C ASN A 190 9.17 -0.99 -8.73
N ASN A 191 7.99 -1.36 -9.26
CA ASN A 191 7.26 -0.55 -10.22
C ASN A 191 6.71 0.76 -9.61
N ASP A 192 6.33 0.75 -8.33
CA ASP A 192 5.88 1.93 -7.60
C ASP A 192 7.05 2.90 -7.37
N LEU A 193 8.19 2.37 -6.92
CA LEU A 193 9.44 3.13 -6.77
C LEU A 193 9.91 3.74 -8.09
N ALA A 194 9.85 2.97 -9.19
CA ALA A 194 10.19 3.47 -10.52
C ALA A 194 9.27 4.63 -10.95
N ALA A 195 7.98 4.57 -10.63
CA ALA A 195 7.05 5.66 -10.92
C ALA A 195 7.35 6.91 -10.09
N ALA A 196 7.63 6.76 -8.81
CA ALA A 196 8.02 7.85 -7.91
C ALA A 196 9.32 8.53 -8.35
N ARG A 197 10.34 7.74 -8.71
CA ARG A 197 11.63 8.24 -9.20
C ARG A 197 11.49 9.09 -10.47
N ARG A 198 10.59 8.70 -11.40
CA ARG A 198 10.34 9.47 -12.63
C ARG A 198 9.87 10.90 -12.37
N VAL A 199 9.25 11.17 -11.24
CA VAL A 199 8.84 12.53 -10.84
C VAL A 199 9.78 13.17 -9.83
N GLY A 200 10.94 12.55 -9.56
CA GLY A 200 12.01 13.11 -8.75
C GLY A 200 11.93 12.84 -7.26
N LEU A 201 11.11 11.90 -6.80
CA LEU A 201 11.11 11.45 -5.40
C LEU A 201 12.36 10.61 -5.11
N SER A 202 12.82 10.67 -3.86
CA SER A 202 13.71 9.66 -3.29
C SER A 202 12.95 8.35 -3.08
N THR A 203 13.66 7.22 -3.01
CA THR A 203 13.08 5.89 -3.04
C THR A 203 13.71 4.94 -2.03
N ALA A 204 12.89 4.17 -1.34
CA ALA A 204 13.33 3.14 -0.40
C ALA A 204 12.60 1.82 -0.69
N PHE A 205 13.35 0.81 -1.10
CA PHE A 205 12.83 -0.56 -1.26
C PHE A 205 12.88 -1.28 0.07
N VAL A 206 11.75 -1.87 0.49
CA VAL A 206 11.67 -2.77 1.64
C VAL A 206 11.27 -4.16 1.16
N LEU A 207 12.00 -5.19 1.61
CA LEU A 207 11.75 -6.56 1.18
C LEU A 207 10.53 -7.16 1.92
N ARG A 208 9.58 -7.72 1.14
CA ARG A 208 8.40 -8.45 1.65
C ARG A 208 8.26 -9.79 0.91
N PRO A 209 9.08 -10.79 1.26
CA PRO A 209 9.22 -12.02 0.46
C PRO A 209 8.00 -12.96 0.55
N THR A 210 7.04 -12.67 1.41
CA THR A 210 5.84 -13.49 1.64
C THR A 210 4.54 -12.74 1.41
N GLU A 211 4.58 -11.53 0.82
CA GLU A 211 3.37 -10.74 0.53
C GLU A 211 2.33 -11.53 -0.26
N HIS A 212 2.79 -12.25 -1.28
CA HIS A 212 1.94 -13.10 -2.14
C HIS A 212 1.98 -14.58 -1.73
N GLY A 213 2.35 -14.87 -0.46
CA GLY A 213 2.49 -16.22 0.05
C GLY A 213 3.80 -16.90 -0.34
N PRO A 214 3.96 -18.21 -0.04
CA PRO A 214 5.24 -18.91 -0.18
C PRO A 214 5.70 -19.11 -1.64
N GLN A 215 4.82 -18.88 -2.61
CA GLN A 215 5.10 -19.00 -4.04
C GLN A 215 5.39 -17.66 -4.72
N GLN A 216 5.65 -16.61 -3.96
CA GLN A 216 5.97 -15.29 -4.51
C GLN A 216 7.19 -15.35 -5.44
N THR A 217 7.06 -14.71 -6.60
CA THR A 217 8.13 -14.66 -7.63
C THR A 217 8.54 -13.24 -8.02
N SER A 218 7.76 -12.23 -7.63
CA SER A 218 8.00 -10.81 -7.90
C SER A 218 8.54 -10.08 -6.67
N ASP A 219 9.26 -8.98 -6.91
CA ASP A 219 9.73 -8.04 -5.89
C ASP A 219 10.54 -8.69 -4.74
N LEU A 220 11.26 -9.79 -5.05
CA LEU A 220 12.15 -10.48 -4.11
C LEU A 220 13.52 -9.80 -3.94
N LYS A 221 13.76 -8.73 -4.69
CA LYS A 221 14.98 -7.92 -4.63
C LYS A 221 14.74 -6.56 -5.28
N ALA A 222 15.61 -5.61 -4.97
CA ALA A 222 15.70 -4.34 -5.68
C ALA A 222 16.06 -4.59 -7.15
N ASN A 223 15.30 -4.02 -8.08
CA ASN A 223 15.55 -4.13 -9.53
C ASN A 223 16.46 -3.00 -10.05
N GLU A 224 16.59 -1.94 -9.29
CA GLU A 224 17.43 -0.77 -9.59
C GLU A 224 18.20 -0.35 -8.33
N ALA A 225 19.15 0.57 -8.49
CA ALA A 225 19.84 1.19 -7.37
C ALA A 225 18.92 2.25 -6.71
N TRP A 226 18.02 1.80 -5.82
CA TRP A 226 17.19 2.67 -5.02
C TRP A 226 18.04 3.42 -3.99
N ASP A 227 17.56 4.58 -3.48
CA ASP A 227 18.35 5.39 -2.52
C ASP A 227 18.54 4.62 -1.19
N PHE A 228 17.55 3.80 -0.82
CA PHE A 228 17.66 2.83 0.28
C PHE A 228 17.17 1.47 -0.19
N VAL A 229 17.85 0.42 0.26
CA VAL A 229 17.45 -0.98 0.06
C VAL A 229 17.60 -1.67 1.40
N VAL A 230 16.49 -2.14 1.96
CA VAL A 230 16.44 -2.69 3.33
C VAL A 230 15.65 -4.01 3.38
N GLY A 231 16.00 -4.85 4.33
CA GLY A 231 15.30 -6.11 4.60
C GLY A 231 13.97 -5.89 5.32
N ASP A 232 13.88 -4.84 6.15
CA ASP A 232 12.69 -4.47 6.90
C ASP A 232 12.66 -2.98 7.23
N LEU A 233 11.56 -2.49 7.82
CA LEU A 233 11.43 -1.08 8.20
C LEU A 233 12.27 -0.70 9.43
N HIS A 234 12.63 -1.65 10.31
CA HIS A 234 13.56 -1.39 11.41
C HIS A 234 14.95 -1.02 10.88
N GLU A 235 15.40 -1.73 9.84
CA GLU A 235 16.66 -1.43 9.18
C GLU A 235 16.64 -0.02 8.56
N LEU A 236 15.53 0.37 7.89
CA LEU A 236 15.36 1.72 7.36
C LEU A 236 15.49 2.78 8.47
N ALA A 237 14.75 2.62 9.55
CA ALA A 237 14.80 3.55 10.69
C ALA A 237 16.21 3.63 11.30
N THR A 238 16.95 2.52 11.32
CA THR A 238 18.32 2.45 11.81
C THR A 238 19.30 3.14 10.90
N GLN A 239 19.22 2.92 9.57
CA GLN A 239 20.06 3.60 8.58
C GLN A 239 19.86 5.12 8.60
N LEU A 240 18.63 5.58 8.91
CA LEU A 240 18.29 6.99 9.06
C LEU A 240 18.68 7.59 10.43
N GLY A 241 19.28 6.80 11.32
CA GLY A 241 19.70 7.26 12.64
C GLY A 241 18.53 7.58 13.58
N CYS A 242 17.36 6.97 13.38
CA CYS A 242 16.23 7.11 14.30
C CYS A 242 16.47 6.24 15.54
N PRO A 243 16.35 6.79 16.75
CA PRO A 243 16.59 6.04 18.01
C PRO A 243 15.56 4.90 18.17
N ARG A 244 15.95 3.89 18.96
CA ARG A 244 15.04 2.83 19.41
C ARG A 244 14.14 3.33 20.52
#